data_1cc81a5e1603fb4cc74e18cafe95b8be
#
_entry.id   1cc81a5e1603fb4cc74e18cafe95b8be
#
_cell.length_a   1.000
_cell.length_b   1.000
_cell.length_c   1.000
_cell.angle_alpha   90.00
_cell.angle_beta   90.00
_cell.angle_gamma   90.00
#
_symmetry.space_group_name_H-M   'P 1'
#
loop_
_entity.id
_entity.type
_entity.pdbx_description
1 polymer ?
#
loop_
_entity_poly.entity_id
_entity_poly.type
_entity_poly.pdbx_seq_one_letter_code
_entity_poly.pdbx_strand_id
1 'polypeptide(L)'
;MDRLSLICAHIPACRVFADIGCDHGYCTAYVLEKGLCERAYVSDISAACLKKAETLLAAEIAAGRCVPVCADGLDGVKDADCVLIAGMGGEEIVRILSRAPLPERFILQPMHNVEKVRRHLLARGAHIEEDFTFEDGKFYDLIVGSAAGGDAYSDFEYRYGRDNLKAPSAAFLRKVRKDADVLREALAAGVRGEQREALREKLHELEAISDAIEERL
;
A
#
# COMPACT_ATOMS: atom_id res chain seq x y z
N MET A 1 14.85 -8.70 -0.63
CA MET A 1 14.25 -8.17 0.63
C MET A 1 12.81 -8.66 0.64
N ASP A 2 12.37 -9.25 1.73
CA ASP A 2 10.99 -9.69 1.84
C ASP A 2 10.01 -8.48 1.97
N ARG A 3 8.71 -8.76 1.79
CA ARG A 3 7.67 -7.73 1.77
C ARG A 3 7.65 -6.86 3.04
N LEU A 4 7.71 -7.49 4.20
CA LEU A 4 7.62 -6.74 5.46
C LEU A 4 8.86 -5.89 5.70
N SER A 5 10.04 -6.43 5.42
CA SER A 5 11.30 -5.68 5.52
C SER A 5 11.31 -4.46 4.60
N LEU A 6 10.76 -4.59 3.38
CA LEU A 6 10.66 -3.48 2.45
C LEU A 6 9.68 -2.42 2.98
N ILE A 7 8.48 -2.81 3.43
CA ILE A 7 7.52 -1.88 4.03
C ILE A 7 8.14 -1.15 5.22
N CYS A 8 8.78 -1.87 6.12
CA CYS A 8 9.42 -1.31 7.31
C CYS A 8 10.52 -0.29 6.97
N ALA A 9 11.27 -0.50 5.89
CA ALA A 9 12.31 0.44 5.45
C ALA A 9 11.78 1.80 5.01
N HIS A 10 10.48 1.90 4.69
CA HIS A 10 9.81 3.15 4.27
C HIS A 10 9.04 3.83 5.42
N ILE A 11 9.08 3.28 6.65
CA ILE A 11 8.46 3.92 7.81
C ILE A 11 9.41 5.00 8.34
N PRO A 12 9.03 6.28 8.28
CA PRO A 12 9.85 7.36 8.80
C PRO A 12 9.84 7.40 10.33
N ALA A 13 10.79 8.10 10.92
CA ALA A 13 10.71 8.45 12.33
C ALA A 13 9.49 9.34 12.59
N CYS A 14 8.77 9.05 13.67
CA CYS A 14 7.54 9.74 14.06
C CYS A 14 7.39 9.75 15.59
N ARG A 15 6.46 10.50 16.12
CA ARG A 15 6.16 10.50 17.56
C ARG A 15 5.23 9.34 17.91
N VAL A 16 4.14 9.19 17.17
CA VAL A 16 3.12 8.16 17.40
C VAL A 16 2.84 7.39 16.11
N PHE A 17 3.21 6.13 16.10
CA PHE A 17 2.97 5.22 14.99
C PHE A 17 1.67 4.44 15.18
N ALA A 18 0.95 4.14 14.10
CA ALA A 18 -0.20 3.24 14.14
C ALA A 18 -0.13 2.18 13.03
N ASP A 19 -0.20 0.92 13.42
CA ASP A 19 -0.22 -0.26 12.56
C ASP A 19 -1.66 -0.80 12.51
N ILE A 20 -2.34 -0.58 11.38
CA ILE A 20 -3.76 -0.88 11.20
C ILE A 20 -3.92 -2.19 10.42
N GLY A 21 -4.61 -3.17 11.01
CA GLY A 21 -4.63 -4.54 10.54
C GLY A 21 -3.29 -5.23 10.80
N CYS A 22 -2.79 -5.05 12.01
CA CYS A 22 -1.42 -5.39 12.41
C CYS A 22 -1.11 -6.89 12.37
N ASP A 23 -2.14 -7.78 12.36
CA ASP A 23 -2.02 -9.25 12.48
C ASP A 23 -1.04 -9.67 13.60
N HIS A 24 0.21 -9.95 13.25
CA HIS A 24 1.24 -10.35 14.23
C HIS A 24 2.00 -9.18 14.86
N GLY A 25 1.88 -7.94 14.36
CA GLY A 25 2.56 -6.75 14.88
C GLY A 25 4.06 -6.65 14.54
N TYR A 26 4.54 -7.35 13.50
CA TYR A 26 5.96 -7.35 13.14
C TYR A 26 6.49 -5.98 12.74
N CYS A 27 5.69 -5.18 12.00
CA CYS A 27 6.10 -3.82 11.62
C CYS A 27 6.22 -2.93 12.86
N THR A 28 5.29 -3.05 13.81
CA THR A 28 5.35 -2.32 15.07
C THR A 28 6.56 -2.73 15.91
N ALA A 29 6.86 -4.05 16.00
CA ALA A 29 8.05 -4.53 16.70
C ALA A 29 9.32 -3.91 16.10
N TYR A 30 9.46 -3.90 14.77
CA TYR A 30 10.56 -3.27 14.07
C TYR A 30 10.70 -1.78 14.41
N VAL A 31 9.60 -1.02 14.33
CA VAL A 31 9.59 0.43 14.57
C VAL A 31 10.03 0.75 16.01
N LEU A 32 9.54 0.00 17.00
CA LEU A 32 9.89 0.18 18.41
C LEU A 32 11.33 -0.25 18.72
N GLU A 33 11.79 -1.35 18.14
CA GLU A 33 13.19 -1.83 18.28
C GLU A 33 14.19 -0.85 17.69
N LYS A 34 13.87 -0.25 16.55
CA LYS A 34 14.73 0.77 15.90
C LYS A 34 14.61 2.15 16.51
N GLY A 35 13.70 2.35 17.48
CA GLY A 35 13.47 3.67 18.10
C GLY A 35 12.91 4.70 17.11
N LEU A 36 12.17 4.25 16.11
CA LEU A 36 11.56 5.13 15.10
C LEU A 36 10.31 5.84 15.62
N CYS A 37 9.73 5.40 16.73
CA CYS A 37 8.64 6.11 17.40
C CYS A 37 8.77 6.07 18.92
N GLU A 38 8.13 7.04 19.59
CA GLU A 38 8.03 7.09 21.05
C GLU A 38 6.94 6.14 21.55
N ARG A 39 5.83 6.04 20.79
CA ARG A 39 4.67 5.21 21.10
C ARG A 39 4.06 4.64 19.84
N ALA A 40 3.50 3.44 19.94
CA ALA A 40 2.79 2.79 18.86
C ALA A 40 1.39 2.32 19.28
N TYR A 41 0.46 2.32 18.32
CA TYR A 41 -0.78 1.57 18.36
C TYR A 41 -0.66 0.34 17.45
N VAL A 42 -1.15 -0.81 17.93
CA VAL A 42 -1.43 -1.98 17.10
C VAL A 42 -2.94 -2.19 17.10
N SER A 43 -3.56 -2.09 15.93
CA SER A 43 -5.00 -2.19 15.76
C SER A 43 -5.37 -3.34 14.82
N ASP A 44 -6.33 -4.15 15.24
CA ASP A 44 -6.95 -5.16 14.39
C ASP A 44 -8.42 -5.35 14.78
N ILE A 45 -9.28 -5.59 13.81
CA ILE A 45 -10.70 -5.90 14.06
C ILE A 45 -10.86 -7.30 14.65
N SER A 46 -9.92 -8.21 14.39
CA SER A 46 -9.86 -9.55 14.91
C SER A 46 -9.12 -9.60 16.24
N ALA A 47 -9.86 -9.89 17.31
CA ALA A 47 -9.24 -10.09 18.63
C ALA A 47 -8.20 -11.24 18.63
N ALA A 48 -8.36 -12.24 17.75
CA ALA A 48 -7.41 -13.34 17.62
C ALA A 48 -6.11 -12.90 16.96
N CYS A 49 -6.16 -12.02 15.94
CA CYS A 49 -4.98 -11.42 15.34
C CYS A 49 -4.29 -10.48 16.34
N LEU A 50 -5.05 -9.58 16.95
CA LEU A 50 -4.52 -8.66 17.96
C LEU A 50 -3.80 -9.40 19.10
N LYS A 51 -4.32 -10.57 19.52
CA LYS A 51 -3.69 -11.39 20.57
C LYS A 51 -2.29 -11.88 20.19
N LYS A 52 -2.03 -12.14 18.91
CA LYS A 52 -0.69 -12.50 18.43
C LYS A 52 0.26 -11.29 18.59
N ALA A 53 -0.18 -10.10 18.16
CA ALA A 53 0.59 -8.86 18.32
C ALA A 53 0.84 -8.54 19.80
N GLU A 54 -0.17 -8.68 20.69
CA GLU A 54 0.00 -8.52 22.13
C GLU A 54 1.07 -9.46 22.72
N THR A 55 1.13 -10.69 22.21
CA THR A 55 2.13 -11.66 22.66
C THR A 55 3.53 -11.26 22.23
N LEU A 56 3.71 -10.83 20.97
CA LEU A 56 4.99 -10.38 20.44
C LEU A 56 5.47 -9.10 21.15
N LEU A 57 4.55 -8.17 21.42
CA LEU A 57 4.84 -6.83 21.95
C LEU A 57 4.63 -6.71 23.45
N ALA A 58 4.56 -7.83 24.19
CA ALA A 58 4.22 -7.83 25.62
C ALA A 58 5.12 -6.92 26.47
N ALA A 59 6.41 -6.88 26.19
CA ALA A 59 7.36 -6.01 26.90
C ALA A 59 7.08 -4.52 26.61
N GLU A 60 6.77 -4.18 25.37
CA GLU A 60 6.48 -2.82 24.93
C GLU A 60 5.15 -2.31 25.49
N ILE A 61 4.16 -3.21 25.57
CA ILE A 61 2.86 -2.94 26.21
C ILE A 61 3.05 -2.69 27.70
N ALA A 62 3.80 -3.55 28.38
CA ALA A 62 4.09 -3.39 29.82
C ALA A 62 4.87 -2.09 30.11
N ALA A 63 5.73 -1.67 29.19
CA ALA A 63 6.46 -0.40 29.28
C ALA A 63 5.61 0.84 28.91
N GLY A 64 4.36 0.66 28.47
CA GLY A 64 3.47 1.73 28.04
C GLY A 64 3.82 2.35 26.68
N ARG A 65 4.71 1.71 25.92
CA ARG A 65 5.13 2.19 24.58
C ARG A 65 4.28 1.64 23.46
N CYS A 66 3.49 0.58 23.68
CA CYS A 66 2.58 0.01 22.70
C CYS A 66 1.18 -0.13 23.29
N VAL A 67 0.17 0.27 22.54
CA VAL A 67 -1.24 0.21 22.92
C VAL A 67 -2.01 -0.68 21.96
N PRO A 68 -2.49 -1.86 22.37
CA PRO A 68 -3.35 -2.69 21.56
C PRO A 68 -4.78 -2.12 21.52
N VAL A 69 -5.39 -2.12 20.31
CA VAL A 69 -6.74 -1.61 20.06
C VAL A 69 -7.51 -2.63 19.22
N CYS A 70 -8.54 -3.24 19.80
CA CYS A 70 -9.44 -4.12 19.05
C CYS A 70 -10.56 -3.27 18.44
N ALA A 71 -10.38 -2.80 17.21
CA ALA A 71 -11.31 -1.89 16.55
C ALA A 71 -11.22 -1.96 15.02
N ASP A 72 -12.20 -1.34 14.35
CA ASP A 72 -12.26 -1.25 12.90
C ASP A 72 -11.46 -0.03 12.40
N GLY A 73 -10.33 -0.31 11.74
CA GLY A 73 -9.48 0.73 11.17
C GLY A 73 -8.86 1.65 12.22
N LEU A 74 -9.09 2.96 12.09
CA LEU A 74 -8.53 3.99 12.96
C LEU A 74 -9.36 4.27 14.22
N ASP A 75 -10.45 3.53 14.45
CA ASP A 75 -11.28 3.74 15.63
C ASP A 75 -10.46 3.43 16.91
N GLY A 76 -10.45 4.35 17.84
CA GLY A 76 -9.68 4.24 19.10
C GLY A 76 -8.18 4.58 18.98
N VAL A 77 -7.65 4.81 17.80
CA VAL A 77 -6.31 5.35 17.57
C VAL A 77 -6.35 6.86 17.73
N LYS A 78 -5.45 7.42 18.55
CA LYS A 78 -5.41 8.86 18.83
C LYS A 78 -4.04 9.43 18.52
N ASP A 79 -4.02 10.62 17.92
CA ASP A 79 -2.81 11.42 17.71
C ASP A 79 -1.69 10.69 16.95
N ALA A 80 -2.03 9.70 16.10
CA ALA A 80 -1.07 9.05 15.25
C ALA A 80 -0.64 9.99 14.13
N ASP A 81 0.64 10.31 14.09
CA ASP A 81 1.24 11.12 13.04
C ASP A 81 1.75 10.28 11.87
N CYS A 82 1.99 8.99 12.07
CA CYS A 82 2.34 8.05 11.01
C CYS A 82 1.46 6.79 11.07
N VAL A 83 0.81 6.44 9.96
CA VAL A 83 -0.11 5.29 9.86
C VAL A 83 0.36 4.32 8.78
N LEU A 84 0.48 3.06 9.15
CA LEU A 84 0.67 1.94 8.24
C LEU A 84 -0.66 1.19 8.05
N ILE A 85 -1.04 0.94 6.79
CA ILE A 85 -2.12 0.01 6.43
C ILE A 85 -1.58 -0.90 5.33
N ALA A 86 -1.27 -2.14 5.66
CA ALA A 86 -0.68 -3.09 4.74
C ALA A 86 -1.44 -4.42 4.66
N GLY A 87 -1.47 -5.02 3.46
CA GLY A 87 -2.09 -6.33 3.25
C GLY A 87 -3.61 -6.31 3.14
N MET A 88 -4.22 -5.14 2.97
CA MET A 88 -5.67 -4.96 2.80
C MET A 88 -6.06 -4.65 1.35
N GLY A 89 -7.32 -4.87 0.99
CA GLY A 89 -7.87 -4.42 -0.28
C GLY A 89 -7.91 -2.88 -0.38
N GLY A 90 -7.70 -2.32 -1.57
CA GLY A 90 -7.72 -0.86 -1.75
C GLY A 90 -9.05 -0.22 -1.36
N GLU A 91 -10.17 -0.90 -1.55
CA GLU A 91 -11.49 -0.39 -1.12
C GLU A 91 -11.61 -0.32 0.41
N GLU A 92 -11.01 -1.27 1.10
CA GLU A 92 -10.98 -1.28 2.56
C GLU A 92 -10.08 -0.18 3.10
N ILE A 93 -8.91 0.03 2.52
CA ILE A 93 -8.02 1.16 2.84
C ILE A 93 -8.77 2.48 2.65
N VAL A 94 -9.46 2.66 1.51
CA VAL A 94 -10.28 3.85 1.25
C VAL A 94 -11.38 4.02 2.29
N ARG A 95 -12.07 2.93 2.67
CA ARG A 95 -13.11 2.94 3.70
C ARG A 95 -12.56 3.41 5.06
N ILE A 96 -11.42 2.88 5.47
CA ILE A 96 -10.75 3.25 6.72
C ILE A 96 -10.36 4.73 6.69
N LEU A 97 -9.66 5.17 5.64
CA LEU A 97 -9.19 6.55 5.52
C LEU A 97 -10.34 7.56 5.38
N SER A 98 -11.49 7.16 4.82
CA SER A 98 -12.66 8.05 4.65
C SER A 98 -13.33 8.43 5.97
N ARG A 99 -13.10 7.68 7.05
CA ARG A 99 -13.76 7.87 8.36
C ARG A 99 -13.00 8.79 9.29
N ALA A 100 -11.78 9.21 8.92
CA ALA A 100 -10.92 10.06 9.72
C ALA A 100 -10.23 11.12 8.84
N PRO A 101 -9.66 12.19 9.40
CA PRO A 101 -8.70 13.02 8.71
C PRO A 101 -7.55 12.16 8.15
N LEU A 102 -6.94 12.57 7.02
CA LEU A 102 -5.74 11.89 6.55
C LEU A 102 -4.64 12.02 7.62
N PRO A 103 -3.91 10.92 7.93
CA PRO A 103 -2.77 10.99 8.83
C PRO A 103 -1.68 11.88 8.23
N GLU A 104 -0.88 12.53 9.08
CA GLU A 104 0.20 13.39 8.65
C GLU A 104 1.15 12.66 7.69
N ARG A 105 1.48 11.41 8.01
CA ARG A 105 2.27 10.49 7.18
C ARG A 105 1.53 9.16 7.05
N PHE A 106 1.61 8.55 5.87
CA PHE A 106 1.03 7.23 5.64
C PHE A 106 1.91 6.33 4.79
N ILE A 107 1.87 5.04 5.09
CA ILE A 107 2.46 3.97 4.28
C ILE A 107 1.33 2.99 4.00
N LEU A 108 0.99 2.82 2.72
CA LEU A 108 -0.14 1.99 2.30
C LEU A 108 0.34 0.91 1.35
N GLN A 109 -0.01 -0.34 1.65
CA GLN A 109 0.27 -1.47 0.77
C GLN A 109 -1.05 -2.17 0.41
N PRO A 110 -1.76 -1.69 -0.62
CA PRO A 110 -2.98 -2.32 -1.11
C PRO A 110 -2.67 -3.62 -1.85
N MET A 111 -3.50 -4.66 -1.62
CA MET A 111 -3.39 -5.96 -2.30
C MET A 111 -4.03 -5.95 -3.69
N HIS A 112 -5.00 -5.09 -3.91
CA HIS A 112 -5.71 -4.87 -5.18
C HIS A 112 -6.42 -3.51 -5.15
N ASN A 113 -6.99 -3.06 -6.28
CA ASN A 113 -7.69 -1.78 -6.41
C ASN A 113 -6.84 -0.56 -6.00
N VAL A 114 -5.55 -0.60 -6.34
CA VAL A 114 -4.56 0.44 -5.99
C VAL A 114 -4.94 1.80 -6.55
N GLU A 115 -5.48 1.83 -7.79
CA GLU A 115 -5.98 3.04 -8.42
C GLU A 115 -6.99 3.80 -7.56
N LYS A 116 -7.92 3.07 -6.89
CA LYS A 116 -8.90 3.69 -6.00
C LYS A 116 -8.25 4.38 -4.81
N VAL A 117 -7.16 3.81 -4.28
CA VAL A 117 -6.39 4.41 -3.19
C VAL A 117 -5.73 5.70 -3.66
N ARG A 118 -5.05 5.70 -4.80
CA ARG A 118 -4.41 6.89 -5.39
C ARG A 118 -5.44 8.00 -5.61
N ARG A 119 -6.56 7.68 -6.27
CA ARG A 119 -7.64 8.66 -6.51
C ARG A 119 -8.21 9.24 -5.20
N HIS A 120 -8.43 8.39 -4.19
CA HIS A 120 -8.93 8.83 -2.89
C HIS A 120 -7.96 9.78 -2.18
N LEU A 121 -6.68 9.44 -2.15
CA LEU A 121 -5.64 10.26 -1.51
C LEU A 121 -5.55 11.64 -2.16
N LEU A 122 -5.41 11.69 -3.49
CA LEU A 122 -5.23 12.96 -4.20
C LEU A 122 -6.50 13.81 -4.20
N ALA A 123 -7.69 13.20 -4.25
CA ALA A 123 -8.96 13.92 -4.07
C ALA A 123 -9.08 14.60 -2.69
N ARG A 124 -8.30 14.13 -1.69
CA ARG A 124 -8.23 14.71 -0.35
C ARG A 124 -7.04 15.65 -0.15
N GLY A 125 -6.32 15.98 -1.22
CA GLY A 125 -5.19 16.90 -1.18
C GLY A 125 -3.89 16.31 -0.63
N ALA A 126 -3.77 14.98 -0.61
CA ALA A 126 -2.54 14.31 -0.20
C ALA A 126 -1.38 14.57 -1.19
N HIS A 127 -0.16 14.46 -0.68
CA HIS A 127 1.05 14.32 -1.47
C HIS A 127 1.52 12.87 -1.43
N ILE A 128 1.72 12.26 -2.59
CA ILE A 128 2.30 10.93 -2.72
C ILE A 128 3.80 11.08 -3.02
N GLU A 129 4.61 10.73 -2.05
CA GLU A 129 6.08 10.84 -2.11
C GLU A 129 6.68 9.71 -2.94
N GLU A 130 6.22 8.47 -2.67
CA GLU A 130 6.65 7.26 -3.37
C GLU A 130 5.43 6.42 -3.79
N ASP A 131 5.45 5.89 -5.00
CA ASP A 131 4.36 5.12 -5.59
C ASP A 131 4.90 4.11 -6.60
N PHE A 132 5.31 2.96 -6.12
CA PHE A 132 6.03 1.97 -6.91
C PHE A 132 5.60 0.54 -6.66
N THR A 133 5.94 -0.34 -7.63
CA THR A 133 5.74 -1.79 -7.55
C THR A 133 7.03 -2.50 -7.16
N PHE A 134 6.94 -3.45 -6.25
CA PHE A 134 8.02 -4.36 -5.88
C PHE A 134 7.56 -5.82 -5.94
N GLU A 135 8.50 -6.75 -5.81
CA GLU A 135 8.24 -8.19 -5.93
C GLU A 135 8.80 -8.96 -4.74
N ASP A 136 7.95 -9.80 -4.15
CA ASP A 136 8.29 -10.82 -3.17
C ASP A 136 7.37 -12.03 -3.39
N GLY A 137 7.77 -12.94 -4.30
CA GLY A 137 6.94 -14.06 -4.76
C GLY A 137 5.68 -13.64 -5.53
N LYS A 138 5.16 -12.44 -5.25
CA LYS A 138 4.07 -11.75 -5.96
C LYS A 138 4.45 -10.29 -6.16
N PHE A 139 3.68 -9.59 -7.00
CA PHE A 139 3.82 -8.15 -7.16
C PHE A 139 2.93 -7.42 -6.15
N TYR A 140 3.51 -6.38 -5.55
CA TYR A 140 2.86 -5.50 -4.58
C TYR A 140 3.13 -4.06 -4.94
N ASP A 141 2.15 -3.20 -4.71
CA ASP A 141 2.33 -1.75 -4.82
C ASP A 141 2.50 -1.15 -3.42
N LEU A 142 3.40 -0.18 -3.28
CA LEU A 142 3.60 0.60 -2.07
C LEU A 142 3.35 2.07 -2.38
N ILE A 143 2.57 2.73 -1.52
CA ILE A 143 2.29 4.16 -1.58
C ILE A 143 2.75 4.77 -0.27
N VAL A 144 3.69 5.71 -0.34
CA VAL A 144 4.17 6.50 0.81
C VAL A 144 3.83 7.95 0.56
N GLY A 145 3.34 8.65 1.59
CA GLY A 145 2.98 10.05 1.41
C GLY A 145 2.52 10.75 2.69
N SER A 146 1.97 11.94 2.50
CA SER A 146 1.54 12.85 3.56
C SER A 146 0.19 13.52 3.26
N ALA A 147 -0.45 14.02 4.32
CA ALA A 147 -1.78 14.65 4.24
C ALA A 147 -1.79 15.97 3.45
N ALA A 148 -0.64 16.62 3.28
CA ALA A 148 -0.55 17.94 2.69
C ALA A 148 0.43 17.98 1.53
N GLY A 149 0.09 18.73 0.49
CA GLY A 149 0.98 18.96 -0.65
C GLY A 149 0.23 19.02 -1.99
N GLY A 150 -0.77 18.20 -2.19
CA GLY A 150 -1.66 18.22 -3.36
C GLY A 150 -0.95 17.88 -4.66
N ASP A 151 -0.90 16.60 -5.01
CA ASP A 151 -0.41 16.15 -6.32
C ASP A 151 -1.55 16.07 -7.34
N ALA A 152 -1.19 16.14 -8.61
CA ALA A 152 -2.08 15.81 -9.72
C ALA A 152 -1.49 14.63 -10.50
N TYR A 153 -2.31 13.61 -10.74
CA TYR A 153 -1.97 12.44 -11.53
C TYR A 153 -2.76 12.44 -12.84
N SER A 154 -2.11 12.01 -13.91
CA SER A 154 -2.77 11.60 -15.14
C SER A 154 -3.53 10.27 -14.93
N ASP A 155 -4.42 9.90 -15.85
CA ASP A 155 -5.12 8.60 -15.78
C ASP A 155 -4.16 7.41 -15.80
N PHE A 156 -3.04 7.51 -16.49
CA PHE A 156 -1.99 6.49 -16.46
C PHE A 156 -1.31 6.38 -15.11
N GLU A 157 -0.97 7.50 -14.47
CA GLU A 157 -0.37 7.50 -13.14
C GLU A 157 -1.33 6.96 -12.07
N TYR A 158 -2.63 7.22 -12.19
CA TYR A 158 -3.62 6.59 -11.32
C TYR A 158 -3.63 5.07 -11.46
N ARG A 159 -3.53 4.55 -12.69
CA ARG A 159 -3.56 3.10 -12.95
C ARG A 159 -2.28 2.39 -12.58
N TYR A 160 -1.14 2.97 -12.92
CA TYR A 160 0.16 2.28 -12.88
C TYR A 160 1.11 2.79 -11.79
N GLY A 161 0.85 3.93 -11.18
CA GLY A 161 1.75 4.60 -10.24
C GLY A 161 2.76 5.51 -10.94
N ARG A 162 2.93 6.70 -10.38
CA ARG A 162 3.78 7.74 -10.97
C ARG A 162 5.24 7.28 -11.09
N ASP A 163 5.78 6.68 -10.03
CA ASP A 163 7.20 6.32 -10.02
C ASP A 163 7.48 5.10 -10.89
N ASN A 164 6.53 4.19 -11.03
CA ASN A 164 6.60 3.09 -11.99
C ASN A 164 6.72 3.57 -13.44
N LEU A 165 6.04 4.66 -13.79
CA LEU A 165 6.10 5.22 -15.15
C LEU A 165 7.32 6.11 -15.35
N LYS A 166 7.74 6.84 -14.31
CA LYS A 166 8.85 7.79 -14.36
C LYS A 166 10.22 7.11 -14.30
N ALA A 167 10.38 6.15 -13.39
CA ALA A 167 11.61 5.40 -13.15
C ALA A 167 11.29 3.91 -12.95
N PRO A 168 10.92 3.19 -14.02
CA PRO A 168 10.41 1.82 -13.92
C PRO A 168 11.44 0.86 -13.36
N SER A 169 11.01 0.05 -12.40
CA SER A 169 11.81 -1.03 -11.84
C SER A 169 11.70 -2.32 -12.66
N ALA A 170 12.67 -3.21 -12.54
CA ALA A 170 12.58 -4.54 -13.14
C ALA A 170 11.35 -5.33 -12.63
N ALA A 171 10.91 -5.10 -11.38
CA ALA A 171 9.70 -5.71 -10.84
C ALA A 171 8.45 -5.21 -11.57
N PHE A 172 8.36 -3.91 -11.82
CA PHE A 172 7.25 -3.33 -12.56
C PHE A 172 7.19 -3.83 -14.00
N LEU A 173 8.32 -3.91 -14.70
CA LEU A 173 8.38 -4.49 -16.05
C LEU A 173 7.88 -5.94 -16.08
N ARG A 174 8.33 -6.78 -15.13
CA ARG A 174 7.85 -8.16 -15.03
C ARG A 174 6.34 -8.24 -14.75
N LYS A 175 5.83 -7.34 -13.90
CA LYS A 175 4.39 -7.25 -13.63
C LYS A 175 3.60 -6.90 -14.89
N VAL A 176 4.01 -5.86 -15.63
CA VAL A 176 3.38 -5.42 -16.88
C VAL A 176 3.34 -6.56 -17.90
N ARG A 177 4.46 -7.26 -18.10
CA ARG A 177 4.54 -8.40 -19.01
C ARG A 177 3.60 -9.53 -18.59
N LYS A 178 3.60 -9.90 -17.31
CA LYS A 178 2.70 -10.94 -16.79
C LYS A 178 1.23 -10.56 -16.97
N ASP A 179 0.87 -9.32 -16.70
CA ASP A 179 -0.50 -8.85 -16.88
C ASP A 179 -0.89 -8.86 -18.37
N ALA A 180 0.02 -8.51 -19.29
CA ALA A 180 -0.20 -8.63 -20.73
C ALA A 180 -0.39 -10.09 -21.17
N ASP A 181 0.40 -11.04 -20.66
CA ASP A 181 0.26 -12.46 -20.96
C ASP A 181 -1.11 -13.01 -20.52
N VAL A 182 -1.58 -12.64 -19.34
CA VAL A 182 -2.93 -13.01 -18.86
C VAL A 182 -4.02 -12.49 -19.80
N LEU A 183 -3.88 -11.26 -20.33
CA LEU A 183 -4.83 -10.71 -21.29
C LEU A 183 -4.77 -11.43 -22.66
N ARG A 184 -3.58 -11.80 -23.13
CA ARG A 184 -3.41 -12.60 -24.39
C ARG A 184 -4.09 -13.95 -24.26
N GLU A 185 -3.90 -14.64 -23.14
CA GLU A 185 -4.55 -15.92 -22.85
C GLU A 185 -6.08 -15.78 -22.81
N ALA A 186 -6.60 -14.76 -22.13
CA ALA A 186 -8.04 -14.49 -22.08
C ALA A 186 -8.63 -14.20 -23.47
N LEU A 187 -7.93 -13.43 -24.30
CA LEU A 187 -8.34 -13.16 -25.68
C LEU A 187 -8.30 -14.42 -26.58
N ALA A 188 -7.31 -15.30 -26.36
CA ALA A 188 -7.19 -16.57 -27.08
C ALA A 188 -8.29 -17.57 -26.65
N ALA A 189 -8.76 -17.52 -25.41
CA ALA A 189 -9.87 -18.33 -24.90
C ALA A 189 -11.25 -17.96 -25.49
N GLY A 190 -11.32 -16.94 -26.34
CA GLY A 190 -12.51 -16.66 -27.16
C GLY A 190 -13.53 -15.72 -26.54
N VAL A 191 -13.12 -14.80 -25.65
CA VAL A 191 -13.96 -13.69 -25.16
C VAL A 191 -14.52 -12.89 -26.35
N ARG A 192 -15.80 -12.49 -26.30
CA ARG A 192 -16.51 -11.84 -27.40
C ARG A 192 -17.13 -10.51 -27.01
N GLY A 193 -17.54 -9.72 -28.03
CA GLY A 193 -18.26 -8.45 -27.85
C GLY A 193 -17.42 -7.35 -27.23
N GLU A 194 -18.06 -6.42 -26.53
CA GLU A 194 -17.45 -5.25 -25.90
C GLU A 194 -16.31 -5.62 -24.92
N GLN A 195 -16.45 -6.76 -24.23
CA GLN A 195 -15.42 -7.23 -23.32
C GLN A 195 -14.12 -7.57 -24.06
N ARG A 196 -14.19 -8.09 -25.28
CA ARG A 196 -13.00 -8.37 -26.10
C ARG A 196 -12.28 -7.08 -26.51
N GLU A 197 -13.04 -6.04 -26.85
CA GLU A 197 -12.50 -4.73 -27.23
C GLU A 197 -11.76 -4.10 -26.05
N ALA A 198 -12.39 -4.05 -24.88
CA ALA A 198 -11.76 -3.54 -23.65
C ALA A 198 -10.48 -4.29 -23.27
N LEU A 199 -10.45 -5.63 -23.42
CA LEU A 199 -9.23 -6.42 -23.16
C LEU A 199 -8.12 -6.11 -24.19
N ARG A 200 -8.45 -5.87 -25.46
CA ARG A 200 -7.49 -5.49 -26.49
C ARG A 200 -6.87 -4.11 -26.24
N GLU A 201 -7.71 -3.13 -25.90
CA GLU A 201 -7.23 -1.79 -25.56
C GLU A 201 -6.26 -1.85 -24.38
N LYS A 202 -6.64 -2.59 -23.33
CA LYS A 202 -5.78 -2.75 -22.16
C LYS A 202 -4.48 -3.51 -22.48
N LEU A 203 -4.54 -4.53 -23.33
CA LEU A 203 -3.34 -5.25 -23.79
C LEU A 203 -2.40 -4.30 -24.54
N HIS A 204 -2.93 -3.55 -25.50
CA HIS A 204 -2.14 -2.58 -26.27
C HIS A 204 -1.48 -1.53 -25.36
N GLU A 205 -2.20 -1.07 -24.33
CA GLU A 205 -1.65 -0.15 -23.32
C GLU A 205 -0.48 -0.77 -22.54
N LEU A 206 -0.60 -2.03 -22.10
CA LEU A 206 0.48 -2.72 -21.38
C LEU A 206 1.69 -3.00 -22.28
N GLU A 207 1.47 -3.35 -23.54
CA GLU A 207 2.53 -3.54 -24.53
C GLU A 207 3.29 -2.23 -24.77
N ALA A 208 2.58 -1.12 -24.98
CA ALA A 208 3.21 0.19 -25.14
C ALA A 208 4.03 0.62 -23.90
N ILE A 209 3.56 0.31 -22.70
CA ILE A 209 4.33 0.56 -21.46
C ILE A 209 5.58 -0.30 -21.42
N SER A 210 5.47 -1.61 -21.75
CA SER A 210 6.64 -2.53 -21.79
C SER A 210 7.71 -2.05 -22.76
N ASP A 211 7.30 -1.72 -23.99
CA ASP A 211 8.20 -1.25 -25.05
C ASP A 211 8.91 0.05 -24.65
N ALA A 212 8.17 1.02 -24.10
CA ALA A 212 8.72 2.29 -23.62
C ALA A 212 9.71 2.12 -22.44
N ILE A 213 9.55 1.08 -21.63
CA ILE A 213 10.50 0.75 -20.55
C ILE A 213 11.77 0.12 -21.14
N GLU A 214 11.62 -0.80 -22.10
CA GLU A 214 12.75 -1.50 -22.73
C GLU A 214 13.65 -0.56 -23.54
N GLU A 215 13.08 0.47 -24.16
CA GLU A 215 13.84 1.50 -24.87
C GLU A 215 14.69 2.40 -23.95
N ARG A 216 14.40 2.40 -22.63
CA ARG A 216 15.11 3.21 -21.64
C ARG A 216 16.17 2.44 -20.85
N LEU A 217 16.17 1.10 -20.95
CA LEU A 217 17.12 0.21 -20.29
C LEU A 217 18.29 -0.14 -21.21
#